data_b02b42f385aa4fe87dd591ea1fbbea0e
#
_entry.id   b02b42f385aa4fe87dd591ea1fbbea0e
#
_cell.length_a   1.000
_cell.length_b   1.000
_cell.length_c   1.000
_cell.angle_alpha   90.00
_cell.angle_beta   90.00
_cell.angle_gamma   90.00
#
_symmetry.space_group_name_H-M   'P 1'
#
loop_
_entity.id
_entity.type
_entity.pdbx_description
1 polymer ?
#
loop_
_entity_poly.entity_id
_entity_poly.type
_entity_poly.pdbx_seq_one_letter_code
_entity_poly.pdbx_strand_id
1 'polypeptide(L)'
;MKVDDDLVRQVIRPRLRESHKGSYGRVLLVGGLYPYGGAIIMAAIACVNSGAGLVTVATDRENIIALHAHLPEAMAFDLRETERFLDNLRAADVVLIGSGLGEEETAGRALDLVLANIRSNQNLVVDGSALNLLAQKKKSSLPECHLILTPHQKEWERLSGLAISEQSVSNTQRALEEFQSGTILVAKSHKTAVYQGAEVAHLEVGGPYQATGGMGDTLAGMVTGFLAQFASTDSYKAVIIATWLHSAIADNIAENAYVVLPTRISKAIPSWMKNLSL
;
A
#
# COMPACT_ATOMS: atom_id res chain seq x y z
N MET A 1 -2.61 8.31 18.58
CA MET A 1 -2.72 9.59 17.82
C MET A 1 -4.12 9.64 17.20
N LYS A 2 -4.78 10.77 17.19
CA LYS A 2 -6.06 10.99 16.49
C LYS A 2 -5.78 11.77 15.20
N VAL A 3 -6.50 11.43 14.12
CA VAL A 3 -6.41 12.20 12.87
C VAL A 3 -7.29 13.44 13.01
N ASP A 4 -6.68 14.60 12.89
CA ASP A 4 -7.32 15.91 12.88
C ASP A 4 -6.88 16.73 11.66
N ASP A 5 -7.48 17.90 11.47
CA ASP A 5 -7.19 18.76 10.32
C ASP A 5 -5.71 19.19 10.27
N ASP A 6 -5.08 19.38 11.43
CA ASP A 6 -3.68 19.79 11.48
C ASP A 6 -2.75 18.69 10.99
N LEU A 7 -3.01 17.44 11.39
CA LEU A 7 -2.25 16.28 10.90
C LEU A 7 -2.44 16.10 9.39
N VAL A 8 -3.68 16.26 8.90
CA VAL A 8 -3.98 16.15 7.46
C VAL A 8 -3.20 17.20 6.67
N ARG A 9 -3.19 18.46 7.10
CA ARG A 9 -2.46 19.56 6.44
C ARG A 9 -0.95 19.44 6.52
N GLN A 10 -0.40 18.75 7.50
CA GLN A 10 1.02 18.44 7.58
C GLN A 10 1.45 17.49 6.45
N VAL A 11 0.57 16.63 5.96
CA VAL A 11 0.85 15.63 4.93
C VAL A 11 0.37 16.10 3.55
N ILE A 12 -0.94 16.38 3.39
CA ILE A 12 -1.51 16.74 2.09
C ILE A 12 -1.24 18.22 1.82
N ARG A 13 -0.28 18.49 0.94
CA ARG A 13 0.14 19.84 0.57
C ARG A 13 -0.21 20.17 -0.88
N PRO A 14 -0.45 21.43 -1.21
CA PRO A 14 -0.60 21.85 -2.60
C PRO A 14 0.64 21.51 -3.41
N ARG A 15 0.45 21.10 -4.65
CA ARG A 15 1.57 20.87 -5.59
C ARG A 15 2.24 22.19 -5.95
N LEU A 16 3.56 22.18 -5.97
CA LEU A 16 4.35 23.34 -6.34
C LEU A 16 4.18 23.66 -7.83
N ARG A 17 4.15 24.93 -8.19
CA ARG A 17 4.03 25.38 -9.59
C ARG A 17 5.20 24.88 -10.45
N GLU A 18 6.42 24.94 -9.88
CA GLU A 18 7.65 24.51 -10.55
C GLU A 18 7.97 23.08 -10.15
N SER A 19 7.09 22.14 -10.52
CA SER A 19 7.28 20.71 -10.26
C SER A 19 7.05 19.89 -11.52
N HIS A 20 7.58 18.68 -11.56
CA HIS A 20 7.44 17.73 -12.66
C HIS A 20 7.06 16.35 -12.11
N LYS A 21 6.74 15.40 -12.98
CA LYS A 21 6.33 14.05 -12.58
C LYS A 21 7.34 13.37 -11.63
N GLY A 22 8.64 13.60 -11.78
CA GLY A 22 9.67 13.07 -10.89
C GLY A 22 9.65 13.65 -9.46
N SER A 23 9.04 14.84 -9.27
CA SER A 23 8.89 15.44 -7.93
C SER A 23 7.89 14.72 -7.03
N TYR A 24 7.07 13.83 -7.60
CA TYR A 24 6.00 13.11 -6.90
C TYR A 24 6.25 11.60 -6.85
N GLY A 25 7.52 11.20 -6.96
CA GLY A 25 8.02 9.85 -6.78
C GLY A 25 7.79 8.91 -7.95
N ARG A 26 8.60 7.86 -7.97
CA ARG A 26 8.55 6.72 -8.89
C ARG A 26 8.10 5.50 -8.12
N VAL A 27 7.08 4.82 -8.64
CA VAL A 27 6.46 3.67 -7.99
C VAL A 27 6.58 2.44 -8.88
N LEU A 28 6.96 1.31 -8.29
CA LEU A 28 6.86 -0.01 -8.88
C LEU A 28 5.79 -0.82 -8.12
N LEU A 29 4.75 -1.26 -8.82
CA LEU A 29 3.72 -2.15 -8.29
C LEU A 29 3.96 -3.56 -8.85
N VAL A 30 3.99 -4.58 -7.99
CA VAL A 30 4.29 -5.98 -8.36
C VAL A 30 3.13 -6.88 -7.94
N GLY A 31 2.43 -7.46 -8.91
CA GLY A 31 1.31 -8.34 -8.63
C GLY A 31 0.42 -8.62 -9.84
N GLY A 32 -0.82 -9.04 -9.60
CA GLY A 32 -1.80 -9.27 -10.66
C GLY A 32 -1.47 -10.47 -11.54
N LEU A 33 -1.02 -11.58 -10.94
CA LEU A 33 -0.90 -12.85 -11.62
C LEU A 33 -2.29 -13.51 -11.78
N TYR A 34 -2.42 -14.32 -12.83
CA TYR A 34 -3.67 -15.07 -13.05
C TYR A 34 -4.01 -15.94 -11.83
N PRO A 35 -5.27 -15.95 -11.37
CA PRO A 35 -6.46 -15.24 -11.89
C PRO A 35 -6.75 -13.88 -11.23
N TYR A 36 -5.82 -13.28 -10.50
CA TYR A 36 -6.05 -12.14 -9.61
C TYR A 36 -5.67 -10.77 -10.23
N GLY A 37 -5.70 -10.63 -11.57
CA GLY A 37 -5.29 -9.41 -12.29
C GLY A 37 -5.98 -8.12 -11.85
N GLY A 38 -7.25 -8.20 -11.44
CA GLY A 38 -8.01 -7.03 -10.98
C GLY A 38 -7.46 -6.34 -9.73
N ALA A 39 -6.81 -7.09 -8.83
CA ALA A 39 -6.23 -6.58 -7.59
C ALA A 39 -5.15 -5.51 -7.85
N ILE A 40 -4.17 -5.84 -8.71
CA ILE A 40 -3.09 -4.87 -9.04
C ILE A 40 -3.62 -3.68 -9.85
N ILE A 41 -4.67 -3.87 -10.66
CA ILE A 41 -5.33 -2.78 -11.39
C ILE A 41 -5.96 -1.80 -10.40
N MET A 42 -6.68 -2.27 -9.39
CA MET A 42 -7.27 -1.42 -8.34
C MET A 42 -6.20 -0.70 -7.54
N ALA A 43 -5.11 -1.37 -7.17
CA ALA A 43 -3.97 -0.75 -6.50
C ALA A 43 -3.32 0.35 -7.37
N ALA A 44 -3.12 0.08 -8.67
CA ALA A 44 -2.53 1.04 -9.60
C ALA A 44 -3.42 2.28 -9.79
N ILE A 45 -4.74 2.08 -9.96
CA ILE A 45 -5.70 3.18 -10.07
C ILE A 45 -5.67 4.05 -8.79
N ALA A 46 -5.67 3.43 -7.62
CA ALA A 46 -5.60 4.16 -6.35
C ALA A 46 -4.28 4.92 -6.19
N CYS A 47 -3.15 4.32 -6.56
CA CYS A 47 -1.83 4.93 -6.51
C CYS A 47 -1.72 6.16 -7.42
N VAL A 48 -2.17 6.06 -8.68
CA VAL A 48 -2.18 7.18 -9.63
C VAL A 48 -3.11 8.29 -9.15
N ASN A 49 -4.32 7.96 -8.72
CA ASN A 49 -5.28 8.94 -8.21
C ASN A 49 -4.82 9.60 -6.89
N SER A 50 -3.99 8.93 -6.10
CA SER A 50 -3.31 9.53 -4.94
C SER A 50 -2.23 10.53 -5.33
N GLY A 51 -1.83 10.57 -6.62
CA GLY A 51 -0.95 11.58 -7.15
C GLY A 51 0.52 11.15 -7.31
N ALA A 52 0.85 9.87 -7.25
CA ALA A 52 2.18 9.39 -7.60
C ALA A 52 2.61 9.86 -8.99
N GLY A 53 3.86 10.29 -9.15
CA GLY A 53 4.31 10.97 -10.36
C GLY A 53 4.56 10.04 -11.55
N LEU A 54 5.10 8.85 -11.28
CA LEU A 54 5.37 7.81 -12.27
C LEU A 54 5.02 6.45 -11.67
N VAL A 55 4.09 5.75 -12.27
CA VAL A 55 3.65 4.43 -11.81
C VAL A 55 3.96 3.40 -12.89
N THR A 56 4.70 2.36 -12.52
CA THR A 56 5.00 1.20 -13.37
C THR A 56 4.46 -0.06 -12.69
N VAL A 57 3.83 -0.92 -13.46
CA VAL A 57 3.23 -2.17 -12.96
C VAL A 57 3.95 -3.36 -13.59
N ALA A 58 4.56 -4.20 -12.76
CA ALA A 58 5.07 -5.50 -13.12
C ALA A 58 3.97 -6.55 -12.85
N THR A 59 3.38 -7.11 -13.90
CA THR A 59 2.20 -7.97 -13.81
C THR A 59 2.26 -9.12 -14.81
N ASP A 60 1.25 -9.95 -14.86
CA ASP A 60 1.13 -10.95 -15.92
C ASP A 60 0.97 -10.26 -17.29
N ARG A 61 1.63 -10.77 -18.31
CA ARG A 61 1.55 -10.24 -19.69
C ARG A 61 0.11 -10.09 -20.17
N GLU A 62 -0.74 -11.06 -19.87
CA GLU A 62 -2.15 -11.04 -20.27
C GLU A 62 -2.95 -9.96 -19.55
N ASN A 63 -2.49 -9.51 -18.39
CA ASN A 63 -3.16 -8.46 -17.61
C ASN A 63 -2.84 -7.04 -18.09
N ILE A 64 -1.78 -6.86 -18.90
CA ILE A 64 -1.33 -5.53 -19.36
C ILE A 64 -2.41 -4.82 -20.19
N ILE A 65 -3.09 -5.56 -21.07
CA ILE A 65 -4.15 -4.98 -21.92
C ILE A 65 -5.31 -4.49 -21.04
N ALA A 66 -5.72 -5.31 -20.06
CA ALA A 66 -6.79 -4.94 -19.14
C ALA A 66 -6.40 -3.72 -18.28
N LEU A 67 -5.15 -3.67 -17.80
CA LEU A 67 -4.64 -2.50 -17.06
C LEU A 67 -4.71 -1.24 -17.91
N HIS A 68 -4.18 -1.25 -19.13
CA HIS A 68 -4.17 -0.06 -20.00
C HIS A 68 -5.58 0.36 -20.45
N ALA A 69 -6.53 -0.57 -20.52
CA ALA A 69 -7.93 -0.22 -20.81
C ALA A 69 -8.59 0.58 -19.66
N HIS A 70 -8.11 0.44 -18.43
CA HIS A 70 -8.65 1.12 -17.25
C HIS A 70 -7.76 2.25 -16.74
N LEU A 71 -6.45 2.23 -17.01
CA LEU A 71 -5.45 3.16 -16.49
C LEU A 71 -4.31 3.35 -17.50
N PRO A 72 -4.51 4.10 -18.60
CA PRO A 72 -3.47 4.36 -19.59
C PRO A 72 -2.31 5.22 -19.05
N GLU A 73 -2.47 5.87 -17.89
CA GLU A 73 -1.44 6.67 -17.22
C GLU A 73 -0.32 5.81 -16.60
N ALA A 74 -0.55 4.50 -16.36
CA ALA A 74 0.46 3.61 -15.84
C ALA A 74 1.25 2.93 -16.96
N MET A 75 2.55 2.80 -16.76
CA MET A 75 3.40 1.91 -17.57
C MET A 75 3.24 0.47 -17.08
N ALA A 76 3.44 -0.53 -17.95
CA ALA A 76 3.39 -1.93 -17.54
C ALA A 76 4.37 -2.81 -18.33
N PHE A 77 4.79 -3.91 -17.71
CA PHE A 77 5.61 -4.94 -18.33
C PHE A 77 5.35 -6.33 -17.71
N ASP A 78 5.74 -7.38 -18.40
CA ASP A 78 5.64 -8.74 -17.85
C ASP A 78 6.67 -8.91 -16.71
N LEU A 79 6.19 -9.24 -15.52
CA LEU A 79 7.04 -9.40 -14.34
C LEU A 79 8.15 -10.46 -14.49
N ARG A 80 8.05 -11.33 -15.52
CA ARG A 80 9.08 -12.31 -15.87
C ARG A 80 10.27 -11.74 -16.66
N GLU A 81 10.18 -10.47 -17.11
CA GLU A 81 11.27 -9.75 -17.76
C GLU A 81 12.28 -9.26 -16.70
N THR A 82 13.16 -10.16 -16.24
CA THR A 82 14.03 -9.96 -15.07
C THR A 82 14.88 -8.69 -15.13
N GLU A 83 15.51 -8.40 -16.27
CA GLU A 83 16.35 -7.18 -16.42
C GLU A 83 15.51 -5.92 -16.24
N ARG A 84 14.36 -5.84 -16.94
CA ARG A 84 13.42 -4.73 -16.83
C ARG A 84 12.86 -4.60 -15.41
N PHE A 85 12.59 -5.72 -14.75
CA PHE A 85 12.15 -5.75 -13.37
C PHE A 85 13.19 -5.11 -12.44
N LEU A 86 14.45 -5.53 -12.53
CA LEU A 86 15.54 -5.01 -11.72
C LEU A 86 15.83 -3.52 -11.99
N ASP A 87 15.77 -3.08 -13.24
CA ASP A 87 15.95 -1.67 -13.59
C ASP A 87 14.85 -0.79 -13.00
N ASN A 88 13.58 -1.22 -13.09
CA ASN A 88 12.47 -0.49 -12.48
C ASN A 88 12.52 -0.52 -10.96
N LEU A 89 12.92 -1.65 -10.36
CA LEU A 89 13.10 -1.77 -8.91
C LEU A 89 14.17 -0.79 -8.40
N ARG A 90 15.31 -0.71 -9.10
CA ARG A 90 16.38 0.23 -8.76
C ARG A 90 15.98 1.69 -8.91
N ALA A 91 15.11 2.00 -9.87
CA ALA A 91 14.66 3.36 -10.14
C ALA A 91 13.51 3.82 -9.24
N ALA A 92 12.81 2.91 -8.57
CA ALA A 92 11.66 3.22 -7.73
C ALA A 92 12.06 3.87 -6.41
N ASP A 93 11.22 4.81 -5.94
CA ASP A 93 11.27 5.36 -4.59
C ASP A 93 10.41 4.51 -3.64
N VAL A 94 9.32 3.94 -4.17
CA VAL A 94 8.38 3.08 -3.44
C VAL A 94 8.07 1.83 -4.26
N VAL A 95 8.08 0.69 -3.62
CA VAL A 95 7.69 -0.60 -4.19
C VAL A 95 6.50 -1.15 -3.42
N LEU A 96 5.42 -1.53 -4.13
CA LEU A 96 4.33 -2.33 -3.58
C LEU A 96 4.41 -3.73 -4.17
N ILE A 97 4.34 -4.75 -3.31
CA ILE A 97 4.28 -6.14 -3.74
C ILE A 97 3.16 -6.88 -3.01
N GLY A 98 2.36 -7.66 -3.76
CA GLY A 98 1.41 -8.62 -3.17
C GLY A 98 -0.02 -8.55 -3.67
N SER A 99 -0.51 -7.38 -4.11
CA SER A 99 -1.87 -7.24 -4.65
C SER A 99 -2.11 -8.18 -5.83
N GLY A 100 -2.87 -9.26 -5.59
CA GLY A 100 -3.14 -10.29 -6.59
C GLY A 100 -1.90 -11.06 -7.08
N LEU A 101 -0.86 -11.18 -6.24
CA LEU A 101 0.38 -11.86 -6.61
C LEU A 101 0.24 -13.39 -6.61
N GLY A 102 -0.65 -13.95 -5.74
CA GLY A 102 -0.69 -15.39 -5.51
C GLY A 102 0.48 -15.91 -4.67
N GLU A 103 0.57 -17.22 -4.52
CA GLU A 103 1.61 -17.89 -3.70
C GLU A 103 2.41 -18.93 -4.51
N GLU A 104 2.19 -18.98 -5.82
CA GLU A 104 2.87 -19.90 -6.74
C GLU A 104 4.36 -19.51 -6.89
N GLU A 105 5.13 -20.40 -7.53
CA GLU A 105 6.59 -20.24 -7.70
C GLU A 105 6.99 -18.89 -8.30
N THR A 106 6.23 -18.40 -9.29
CA THR A 106 6.48 -17.07 -9.90
C THR A 106 6.33 -15.95 -8.88
N ALA A 107 5.35 -16.03 -7.98
CA ALA A 107 5.14 -15.08 -6.90
C ALA A 107 6.30 -15.10 -5.90
N GLY A 108 6.73 -16.30 -5.50
CA GLY A 108 7.89 -16.48 -4.62
C GLY A 108 9.16 -15.89 -5.21
N ARG A 109 9.45 -16.13 -6.50
CA ARG A 109 10.59 -15.55 -7.21
C ARG A 109 10.53 -14.03 -7.29
N ALA A 110 9.35 -13.45 -7.53
CA ALA A 110 9.18 -12.00 -7.57
C ALA A 110 9.46 -11.37 -6.20
N LEU A 111 8.97 -11.97 -5.11
CA LEU A 111 9.27 -11.52 -3.76
C LEU A 111 10.77 -11.64 -3.45
N ASP A 112 11.41 -12.75 -3.81
CA ASP A 112 12.85 -12.96 -3.60
C ASP A 112 13.68 -11.92 -4.36
N LEU A 113 13.32 -11.59 -5.60
CA LEU A 113 13.98 -10.54 -6.38
C LEU A 113 13.86 -9.17 -5.71
N VAL A 114 12.66 -8.82 -5.19
CA VAL A 114 12.45 -7.57 -4.46
C VAL A 114 13.32 -7.55 -3.21
N LEU A 115 13.24 -8.56 -2.35
CA LEU A 115 13.97 -8.60 -1.09
C LEU A 115 15.50 -8.60 -1.27
N ALA A 116 16.01 -9.23 -2.34
CA ALA A 116 17.43 -9.27 -2.63
C ALA A 116 17.99 -7.96 -3.22
N ASN A 117 17.15 -7.08 -3.76
CA ASN A 117 17.60 -5.90 -4.51
C ASN A 117 17.01 -4.56 -4.02
N ILE A 118 16.08 -4.58 -3.07
CA ILE A 118 15.56 -3.35 -2.45
C ILE A 118 16.67 -2.62 -1.71
N ARG A 119 16.68 -1.30 -1.76
CA ARG A 119 17.71 -0.47 -1.11
C ARG A 119 17.20 0.12 0.19
N SER A 120 18.11 0.45 1.09
CA SER A 120 17.79 0.98 2.42
C SER A 120 17.01 2.30 2.41
N ASN A 121 17.13 3.08 1.34
CA ASN A 121 16.40 4.35 1.19
C ASN A 121 15.05 4.22 0.45
N GLN A 122 14.64 3.01 0.09
CA GLN A 122 13.36 2.76 -0.58
C GLN A 122 12.27 2.37 0.43
N ASN A 123 11.03 2.71 0.11
CA ASN A 123 9.86 2.23 0.84
C ASN A 123 9.35 0.93 0.20
N LEU A 124 9.16 -0.11 1.02
CA LEU A 124 8.61 -1.40 0.61
C LEU A 124 7.27 -1.62 1.30
N VAL A 125 6.19 -1.58 0.52
CA VAL A 125 4.83 -1.93 0.98
C VAL A 125 4.58 -3.39 0.63
N VAL A 126 4.26 -4.21 1.63
CA VAL A 126 3.94 -5.63 1.46
C VAL A 126 2.47 -5.84 1.85
N ASP A 127 1.68 -6.34 0.91
CA ASP A 127 0.24 -6.59 1.08
C ASP A 127 -0.16 -7.98 0.58
N GLY A 128 -1.33 -8.45 0.95
CA GLY A 128 -1.98 -9.64 0.41
C GLY A 128 -1.10 -10.88 0.43
N SER A 129 -1.04 -11.60 -0.72
CA SER A 129 -0.30 -12.86 -0.82
C SER A 129 1.19 -12.73 -0.48
N ALA A 130 1.81 -11.58 -0.72
CA ALA A 130 3.21 -11.38 -0.36
C ALA A 130 3.45 -11.42 1.16
N LEU A 131 2.45 -11.05 1.99
CA LEU A 131 2.52 -11.22 3.45
C LEU A 131 2.58 -12.69 3.85
N ASN A 132 1.80 -13.56 3.17
CA ASN A 132 1.84 -15.00 3.41
C ASN A 132 3.19 -15.63 3.03
N LEU A 133 3.74 -15.21 1.90
CA LEU A 133 5.09 -15.62 1.47
C LEU A 133 6.17 -15.10 2.42
N LEU A 134 6.03 -13.86 2.90
CA LEU A 134 6.95 -13.25 3.85
C LEU A 134 6.93 -13.97 5.22
N ALA A 135 5.76 -14.46 5.66
CA ALA A 135 5.62 -15.22 6.90
C ALA A 135 6.42 -16.53 6.90
N GLN A 136 6.77 -17.06 5.72
CA GLN A 136 7.61 -18.26 5.58
C GLN A 136 9.11 -17.96 5.69
N LYS A 137 9.50 -16.67 5.70
CA LYS A 137 10.90 -16.23 5.77
C LYS A 137 11.30 -15.86 7.21
N LYS A 138 12.58 -15.94 7.50
CA LYS A 138 13.11 -15.46 8.80
C LYS A 138 13.07 -13.93 8.81
N LYS A 139 12.47 -13.33 9.82
CA LYS A 139 12.39 -11.86 9.98
C LYS A 139 13.77 -11.22 10.02
N SER A 140 14.76 -11.89 10.61
CA SER A 140 16.16 -11.43 10.68
C SER A 140 16.90 -11.42 9.33
N SER A 141 16.32 -12.03 8.29
CA SER A 141 16.88 -12.03 6.92
C SER A 141 16.25 -10.99 6.01
N LEU A 142 15.34 -10.18 6.52
CA LEU A 142 14.73 -9.11 5.73
C LEU A 142 15.76 -7.99 5.46
N PRO A 143 15.77 -7.42 4.26
CA PRO A 143 16.69 -6.34 3.91
C PRO A 143 16.39 -5.08 4.70
N GLU A 144 17.41 -4.27 4.97
CA GLU A 144 17.21 -2.92 5.49
C GLU A 144 16.51 -2.05 4.43
N CYS A 145 15.31 -1.58 4.74
CA CYS A 145 14.53 -0.64 3.94
C CYS A 145 13.44 -0.02 4.82
N HIS A 146 12.68 0.96 4.31
CA HIS A 146 11.49 1.43 5.01
C HIS A 146 10.34 0.43 4.75
N LEU A 147 10.12 -0.49 5.69
CA LEU A 147 9.14 -1.58 5.55
C LEU A 147 7.77 -1.14 6.03
N ILE A 148 6.76 -1.33 5.19
CA ILE A 148 5.35 -1.09 5.51
C ILE A 148 4.56 -2.38 5.27
N LEU A 149 3.88 -2.86 6.28
CA LEU A 149 3.07 -4.08 6.25
C LEU A 149 1.59 -3.71 6.37
N THR A 150 0.73 -4.29 5.52
CA THR A 150 -0.71 -3.96 5.52
C THR A 150 -1.59 -5.21 5.74
N PRO A 151 -1.34 -6.05 6.78
CA PRO A 151 -2.08 -7.28 6.98
C PRO A 151 -3.51 -7.05 7.48
N HIS A 152 -4.44 -7.90 7.06
CA HIS A 152 -5.64 -8.18 7.84
C HIS A 152 -5.30 -9.12 9.02
N GLN A 153 -6.25 -9.33 9.96
CA GLN A 153 -5.99 -10.08 11.20
C GLN A 153 -5.40 -11.48 10.96
N LYS A 154 -5.84 -12.20 9.92
CA LYS A 154 -5.33 -13.56 9.64
C LYS A 154 -3.94 -13.56 8.99
N GLU A 155 -3.64 -12.56 8.16
CA GLU A 155 -2.28 -12.34 7.64
C GLU A 155 -1.33 -11.95 8.77
N TRP A 156 -1.79 -11.09 9.70
CA TRP A 156 -0.98 -10.73 10.87
C TRP A 156 -0.74 -11.93 11.79
N GLU A 157 -1.75 -12.79 12.01
CA GLU A 157 -1.57 -14.03 12.76
C GLU A 157 -0.47 -14.91 12.16
N ARG A 158 -0.46 -15.09 10.83
CA ARG A 158 0.58 -15.89 10.15
C ARG A 158 1.96 -15.25 10.25
N LEU A 159 2.03 -13.93 10.12
CA LEU A 159 3.27 -13.18 10.08
C LEU A 159 3.89 -12.99 11.50
N SER A 160 3.06 -12.77 12.51
CA SER A 160 3.50 -12.50 13.89
C SER A 160 3.50 -13.72 14.80
N GLY A 161 2.71 -14.75 14.47
CA GLY A 161 2.44 -15.88 15.35
C GLY A 161 1.37 -15.61 16.43
N LEU A 162 0.81 -14.38 16.50
CA LEU A 162 -0.24 -14.01 17.46
C LEU A 162 -1.62 -14.47 16.97
N ALA A 163 -2.30 -15.32 17.72
CA ALA A 163 -3.68 -15.65 17.43
C ALA A 163 -4.56 -14.38 17.36
N ILE A 164 -5.62 -14.39 16.53
CA ILE A 164 -6.49 -13.21 16.35
C ILE A 164 -7.01 -12.69 17.69
N SER A 165 -7.37 -13.57 18.63
CA SER A 165 -7.84 -13.22 19.97
C SER A 165 -6.78 -12.56 20.86
N GLU A 166 -5.50 -12.68 20.51
CA GLU A 166 -4.35 -12.16 21.26
C GLU A 166 -3.79 -10.85 20.66
N GLN A 167 -4.36 -10.38 19.56
CA GLN A 167 -3.90 -9.17 18.84
C GLN A 167 -4.33 -7.88 19.58
N SER A 168 -3.94 -7.77 20.85
CA SER A 168 -4.04 -6.51 21.61
C SER A 168 -2.98 -5.51 21.14
N VAL A 169 -3.15 -4.24 21.49
CA VAL A 169 -2.17 -3.17 21.15
C VAL A 169 -0.77 -3.56 21.64
N SER A 170 -0.64 -3.94 22.92
CA SER A 170 0.66 -4.28 23.53
C SER A 170 1.31 -5.53 22.92
N ASN A 171 0.51 -6.56 22.61
CA ASN A 171 1.05 -7.77 21.98
C ASN A 171 1.47 -7.49 20.52
N THR A 172 0.67 -6.70 19.79
CA THR A 172 0.99 -6.28 18.41
C THR A 172 2.26 -5.44 18.36
N GLN A 173 2.45 -4.50 19.29
CA GLN A 173 3.68 -3.71 19.39
C GLN A 173 4.91 -4.61 19.66
N ARG A 174 4.80 -5.53 20.63
CA ARG A 174 5.89 -6.47 20.94
C ARG A 174 6.24 -7.36 19.74
N ALA A 175 5.24 -7.86 19.00
CA ALA A 175 5.48 -8.66 17.81
C ALA A 175 6.12 -7.85 16.68
N LEU A 176 5.81 -6.54 16.61
CA LEU A 176 6.40 -5.64 15.62
C LEU A 176 7.89 -5.37 15.89
N GLU A 177 8.35 -5.45 17.13
CA GLU A 177 9.77 -5.33 17.53
C GLU A 177 10.66 -6.43 16.92
N GLU A 178 10.07 -7.56 16.47
CA GLU A 178 10.81 -8.61 15.78
C GLU A 178 11.19 -8.25 14.33
N PHE A 179 10.61 -7.19 13.80
CA PHE A 179 10.95 -6.62 12.50
C PHE A 179 12.01 -5.52 12.67
N GLN A 180 12.55 -5.05 11.57
CA GLN A 180 13.51 -3.94 11.58
C GLN A 180 12.90 -2.68 12.23
N SER A 181 13.75 -1.89 12.88
CA SER A 181 13.34 -0.62 13.49
C SER A 181 12.70 0.30 12.45
N GLY A 182 11.63 0.99 12.84
CA GLY A 182 10.91 1.88 11.96
C GLY A 182 9.87 1.21 11.04
N THR A 183 9.70 -0.12 11.11
CA THR A 183 8.62 -0.82 10.39
C THR A 183 7.26 -0.23 10.76
N ILE A 184 6.45 0.08 9.74
CA ILE A 184 5.08 0.57 9.88
C ILE A 184 4.12 -0.58 9.63
N LEU A 185 3.16 -0.76 10.54
CA LEU A 185 2.12 -1.78 10.42
C LEU A 185 0.75 -1.13 10.30
N VAL A 186 0.05 -1.39 9.22
CA VAL A 186 -1.39 -1.09 9.07
C VAL A 186 -2.19 -2.35 9.41
N ALA A 187 -2.60 -2.50 10.66
CA ALA A 187 -3.39 -3.63 11.13
C ALA A 187 -4.86 -3.44 10.74
N LYS A 188 -5.24 -4.05 9.60
CA LYS A 188 -6.59 -3.94 9.03
C LYS A 188 -7.61 -4.73 9.86
N SER A 189 -8.64 -4.04 10.36
CA SER A 189 -9.79 -4.64 11.05
C SER A 189 -10.96 -3.67 11.03
N HIS A 190 -12.08 -4.02 11.69
CA HIS A 190 -13.17 -3.06 11.97
C HIS A 190 -12.73 -1.87 12.85
N LYS A 191 -11.55 -1.93 13.45
CA LYS A 191 -10.87 -0.87 14.19
C LYS A 191 -9.43 -0.79 13.69
N THR A 192 -9.25 -0.39 12.45
CA THR A 192 -7.93 -0.28 11.83
C THR A 192 -7.02 0.63 12.66
N ALA A 193 -5.79 0.20 12.89
CA ALA A 193 -4.77 0.97 13.58
C ALA A 193 -3.44 0.91 12.84
N VAL A 194 -2.68 2.02 12.91
CA VAL A 194 -1.34 2.12 12.32
C VAL A 194 -0.33 2.22 13.44
N TYR A 195 0.68 1.35 13.39
CA TYR A 195 1.71 1.22 14.42
C TYR A 195 3.08 1.57 13.86
N GLN A 196 3.92 2.23 14.68
CA GLN A 196 5.36 2.34 14.46
C GLN A 196 6.07 2.41 15.82
N GLY A 197 6.81 1.37 16.19
CA GLY A 197 7.42 1.29 17.51
C GLY A 197 6.39 1.43 18.63
N ALA A 198 6.57 2.42 19.51
CA ALA A 198 5.65 2.70 20.61
C ALA A 198 4.41 3.55 20.17
N GLU A 199 4.44 4.12 18.99
CA GLU A 199 3.33 4.95 18.51
C GLU A 199 2.21 4.13 17.90
N VAL A 200 0.96 4.53 18.19
CA VAL A 200 -0.25 3.91 17.62
C VAL A 200 -1.26 5.00 17.26
N ALA A 201 -1.76 4.95 16.03
CA ALA A 201 -2.88 5.75 15.58
C ALA A 201 -4.10 4.85 15.37
N HIS A 202 -5.16 5.06 16.13
CA HIS A 202 -6.45 4.38 15.94
C HIS A 202 -7.31 5.22 15.00
N LEU A 203 -7.87 4.56 13.98
CA LEU A 203 -8.72 5.22 13.01
C LEU A 203 -10.20 4.98 13.36
N GLU A 204 -10.93 6.08 13.57
CA GLU A 204 -12.35 6.11 13.93
C GLU A 204 -13.23 6.29 12.68
N VAL A 205 -12.83 5.69 11.55
CA VAL A 205 -13.50 5.79 10.26
C VAL A 205 -13.60 4.40 9.61
N GLY A 206 -14.56 4.25 8.70
CA GLY A 206 -14.81 2.99 8.00
C GLY A 206 -15.93 2.17 8.60
N GLY A 207 -16.54 1.31 7.80
CA GLY A 207 -17.69 0.51 8.23
C GLY A 207 -17.90 -0.72 7.34
N PRO A 208 -18.96 -1.51 7.65
CA PRO A 208 -19.23 -2.79 7.00
C PRO A 208 -19.53 -2.67 5.49
N TYR A 209 -19.90 -1.51 5.00
CA TYR A 209 -20.08 -1.22 3.57
C TYR A 209 -18.80 -1.34 2.75
N GLN A 210 -17.63 -1.41 3.42
CA GLN A 210 -16.31 -1.66 2.79
C GLN A 210 -16.00 -3.17 2.65
N ALA A 211 -16.86 -4.07 3.07
CA ALA A 211 -16.64 -5.51 3.00
C ALA A 211 -16.82 -6.05 1.57
N THR A 212 -15.96 -5.62 0.64
CA THR A 212 -15.94 -6.07 -0.76
C THR A 212 -14.51 -6.42 -1.19
N GLY A 213 -14.40 -7.28 -2.23
CA GLY A 213 -13.09 -7.59 -2.81
C GLY A 213 -12.39 -6.35 -3.38
N GLY A 214 -11.07 -6.26 -3.24
CA GLY A 214 -10.26 -5.15 -3.75
C GLY A 214 -10.10 -3.97 -2.80
N MET A 215 -10.77 -3.97 -1.65
CA MET A 215 -10.67 -2.87 -0.68
C MET A 215 -9.25 -2.74 -0.10
N GLY A 216 -8.61 -3.88 0.22
CA GLY A 216 -7.22 -3.92 0.65
C GLY A 216 -6.23 -3.46 -0.42
N ASP A 217 -6.44 -3.91 -1.67
CA ASP A 217 -5.60 -3.51 -2.80
C ASP A 217 -5.65 -2.00 -3.06
N THR A 218 -6.84 -1.41 -2.98
CA THR A 218 -7.03 0.04 -3.09
C THR A 218 -6.32 0.78 -1.95
N LEU A 219 -6.42 0.29 -0.71
CA LEU A 219 -5.69 0.88 0.42
C LEU A 219 -4.17 0.78 0.21
N ALA A 220 -3.65 -0.38 -0.18
CA ALA A 220 -2.22 -0.55 -0.45
C ALA A 220 -1.73 0.39 -1.55
N GLY A 221 -2.51 0.57 -2.62
CA GLY A 221 -2.25 1.54 -3.67
C GLY A 221 -2.23 3.00 -3.17
N MET A 222 -3.18 3.39 -2.32
CA MET A 222 -3.21 4.73 -1.69
C MET A 222 -1.99 4.95 -0.80
N VAL A 223 -1.67 4.01 0.09
CA VAL A 223 -0.48 4.07 0.95
C VAL A 223 0.78 4.27 0.11
N THR A 224 0.92 3.50 -0.97
CA THR A 224 2.05 3.59 -1.89
C THR A 224 2.14 4.96 -2.57
N GLY A 225 1.03 5.50 -3.06
CA GLY A 225 0.96 6.82 -3.69
C GLY A 225 1.24 7.98 -2.71
N PHE A 226 0.85 7.85 -1.45
CA PHE A 226 1.17 8.81 -0.40
C PHE A 226 2.64 8.76 -0.02
N LEU A 227 3.22 7.58 0.14
CA LEU A 227 4.66 7.43 0.40
C LEU A 227 5.50 8.02 -0.73
N ALA A 228 5.10 7.84 -1.99
CA ALA A 228 5.81 8.41 -3.13
C ALA A 228 5.92 9.95 -3.08
N GLN A 229 4.95 10.63 -2.49
CA GLN A 229 4.90 12.09 -2.43
C GLN A 229 5.34 12.66 -1.09
N PHE A 230 5.06 11.98 0.01
CA PHE A 230 5.11 12.57 1.35
C PHE A 230 6.06 11.87 2.32
N ALA A 231 6.66 10.71 1.97
CA ALA A 231 7.56 9.96 2.85
C ALA A 231 8.79 10.77 3.29
N SER A 232 9.29 11.66 2.44
CA SER A 232 10.43 12.54 2.77
C SER A 232 10.14 13.52 3.93
N THR A 233 8.87 13.75 4.24
CA THR A 233 8.46 14.57 5.39
C THR A 233 8.28 13.69 6.62
N ASP A 234 7.46 12.64 6.52
CA ASP A 234 7.17 11.70 7.60
C ASP A 234 6.39 10.50 7.03
N SER A 235 7.05 9.36 6.86
CA SER A 235 6.42 8.16 6.30
C SER A 235 5.26 7.64 7.17
N TYR A 236 5.38 7.71 8.49
CA TYR A 236 4.35 7.24 9.41
C TYR A 236 3.06 8.06 9.28
N LYS A 237 3.20 9.40 9.28
CA LYS A 237 2.05 10.28 9.05
C LYS A 237 1.44 10.10 7.66
N ALA A 238 2.26 9.91 6.63
CA ALA A 238 1.78 9.64 5.27
C ALA A 238 0.92 8.37 5.22
N VAL A 239 1.34 7.29 5.89
CA VAL A 239 0.58 6.03 5.98
C VAL A 239 -0.71 6.19 6.78
N ILE A 240 -0.67 6.93 7.91
CA ILE A 240 -1.89 7.22 8.70
C ILE A 240 -2.91 7.97 7.85
N ILE A 241 -2.50 9.04 7.19
CA ILE A 241 -3.42 9.87 6.41
C ILE A 241 -3.95 9.14 5.19
N ALA A 242 -3.13 8.34 4.50
CA ALA A 242 -3.61 7.48 3.40
C ALA A 242 -4.68 6.49 3.89
N THR A 243 -4.44 5.83 5.03
CA THR A 243 -5.35 4.84 5.60
C THR A 243 -6.65 5.48 6.09
N TRP A 244 -6.54 6.64 6.73
CA TRP A 244 -7.70 7.43 7.16
C TRP A 244 -8.53 7.92 5.96
N LEU A 245 -7.89 8.52 4.97
CA LEU A 245 -8.56 9.06 3.79
C LEU A 245 -9.31 7.99 3.01
N HIS A 246 -8.73 6.79 2.87
CA HIS A 246 -9.38 5.64 2.25
C HIS A 246 -10.76 5.36 2.88
N SER A 247 -10.82 5.30 4.21
CA SER A 247 -12.04 5.00 4.93
C SER A 247 -12.98 6.21 5.07
N ALA A 248 -12.45 7.42 5.22
CA ALA A 248 -13.27 8.65 5.25
C ALA A 248 -14.01 8.89 3.93
N ILE A 249 -13.37 8.61 2.80
CA ILE A 249 -14.05 8.64 1.48
C ILE A 249 -15.14 7.58 1.44
N ALA A 250 -14.88 6.38 1.97
CA ALA A 250 -15.87 5.31 1.99
C ALA A 250 -17.08 5.67 2.87
N ASP A 251 -16.86 6.28 4.04
CA ASP A 251 -17.92 6.76 4.94
C ASP A 251 -18.85 7.75 4.21
N ASN A 252 -18.28 8.72 3.53
CA ASN A 252 -19.04 9.70 2.76
C ASN A 252 -19.84 9.08 1.60
N ILE A 253 -19.25 8.12 0.87
CA ILE A 253 -19.97 7.41 -0.18
C ILE A 253 -21.13 6.58 0.40
N ALA A 254 -20.93 5.99 1.58
CA ALA A 254 -21.90 5.14 2.26
C ALA A 254 -23.17 5.89 2.74
N GLU A 255 -23.13 7.21 2.89
CA GLU A 255 -24.33 8.01 3.18
C GLU A 255 -25.46 7.77 2.16
N ASN A 256 -25.10 7.42 0.92
CA ASN A 256 -26.03 7.22 -0.19
C ASN A 256 -25.81 5.87 -0.92
N ALA A 257 -25.09 4.93 -0.31
CA ALA A 257 -24.78 3.63 -0.93
C ALA A 257 -24.77 2.50 0.11
N TYR A 258 -25.45 1.41 -0.17
CA TYR A 258 -25.45 0.22 0.68
C TYR A 258 -24.07 -0.46 0.72
N VAL A 259 -23.34 -0.43 -0.39
CA VAL A 259 -21.98 -0.97 -0.53
C VAL A 259 -21.08 0.06 -1.21
N VAL A 260 -19.85 0.14 -0.77
CA VAL A 260 -18.83 1.01 -1.35
C VAL A 260 -17.86 0.18 -2.19
N LEU A 261 -17.77 0.49 -3.48
CA LEU A 261 -16.83 -0.18 -4.37
C LEU A 261 -15.44 0.49 -4.29
N PRO A 262 -14.34 -0.28 -4.27
CA PRO A 262 -12.97 0.25 -4.24
C PRO A 262 -12.68 1.29 -5.33
N THR A 263 -13.16 1.05 -6.55
CA THR A 263 -13.00 1.97 -7.68
C THR A 263 -13.70 3.31 -7.49
N ARG A 264 -14.78 3.38 -6.70
CA ARG A 264 -15.44 4.64 -6.34
C ARG A 264 -14.59 5.45 -5.36
N ILE A 265 -13.94 4.77 -4.40
CA ILE A 265 -12.98 5.41 -3.49
C ILE A 265 -11.85 6.02 -4.33
N SER A 266 -11.20 5.21 -5.16
CA SER A 266 -10.09 5.66 -6.02
C SER A 266 -10.46 6.89 -6.85
N LYS A 267 -11.66 6.90 -7.44
CA LYS A 267 -12.14 8.03 -8.26
C LYS A 267 -12.35 9.31 -7.46
N ALA A 268 -12.66 9.21 -6.17
CA ALA A 268 -12.88 10.37 -5.31
C ALA A 268 -11.58 10.98 -4.73
N ILE A 269 -10.48 10.22 -4.68
CA ILE A 269 -9.22 10.66 -4.05
C ILE A 269 -8.78 12.05 -4.53
N PRO A 270 -8.68 12.36 -5.85
CA PRO A 270 -8.12 13.64 -6.28
C PRO A 270 -8.90 14.85 -5.77
N SER A 271 -10.23 14.77 -5.76
CA SER A 271 -11.08 15.86 -5.27
C SER A 271 -10.98 16.03 -3.75
N TRP A 272 -10.92 14.93 -2.99
CA TRP A 272 -10.72 14.98 -1.55
C TRP A 272 -9.35 15.57 -1.20
N MET A 273 -8.27 15.10 -1.83
CA MET A 273 -6.93 15.66 -1.62
C MET A 273 -6.86 17.14 -1.96
N LYS A 274 -7.54 17.58 -3.04
CA LYS A 274 -7.61 19.00 -3.40
C LYS A 274 -8.25 19.83 -2.28
N ASN A 275 -9.37 19.38 -1.73
CA ASN A 275 -10.08 20.09 -0.66
C ASN A 275 -9.27 20.12 0.64
N LEU A 276 -8.56 19.04 0.96
CA LEU A 276 -7.73 18.92 2.18
C LEU A 276 -6.39 19.66 2.08
N SER A 277 -5.94 20.02 0.88
CA SER A 277 -4.68 20.73 0.64
C SER A 277 -4.79 22.26 0.75
N LEU A 278 -5.94 22.80 1.13
CA LEU A 278 -6.23 24.25 1.20
C LEU A 278 -5.87 24.87 2.54
#